data_631fc2d4adf745913070aad1718975b0
#
_entry.id   631fc2d4adf745913070aad1718975b0
#
_cell.length_a   1.000
_cell.length_b   1.000
_cell.length_c   1.000
_cell.angle_alpha   90.00
_cell.angle_beta   90.00
_cell.angle_gamma   90.00
#
_symmetry.space_group_name_H-M   'P 1'
#
loop_
_entity.id
_entity.type
_entity.pdbx_description
1 polymer ?
#
loop_
_entity_poly.entity_id
_entity_poly.type
_entity_poly.pdbx_seq_one_letter_code
_entity_poly.pdbx_strand_id
1 'polypeptide(L)'
;MEVVASLKDTEIPLIIQPTVGAFIPILESHRAEIEGIPRKTFRYGDTERHNLDVYYPSAEASSGGSVPILFFIYGGGFDSGTRQFPPPLDLGYTNVGAFFAKRGFLTVIPDYRLVPDVKFPGQAEDVRDAIAWFLANTAPVAAAVPSAALALSNPSIFLMGHSAGAHIITSLFFLPSVLPLASPVRAATRGLIPQGGVFRFDWEKLITRPGVLEDLYGSKETALELMPIALVEKADEALIASLPDVFVLVSERDPERLKDQTGELVKTLSTRSGKSVKYDAMKGHNHISPHWALFSGEGEEWAVQVAEWMKSKV
;
A
#
# COMPACT_ATOMS: atom_id res chain seq x y z
N MET A 1 -14.43 -12.85 -10.41
CA MET A 1 -14.23 -11.70 -11.33
C MET A 1 -15.43 -11.35 -12.23
N GLU A 2 -16.38 -12.25 -12.47
CA GLU A 2 -17.56 -11.99 -13.33
C GLU A 2 -18.40 -10.77 -12.90
N VAL A 3 -18.67 -10.61 -11.60
CA VAL A 3 -19.40 -9.45 -11.09
C VAL A 3 -18.65 -8.15 -11.40
N VAL A 4 -17.34 -8.12 -11.18
CA VAL A 4 -16.51 -6.93 -11.50
C VAL A 4 -16.59 -6.61 -13.00
N ALA A 5 -16.53 -7.62 -13.86
CA ALA A 5 -16.62 -7.46 -15.31
C ALA A 5 -18.00 -6.93 -15.75
N SER A 6 -19.07 -7.29 -15.05
CA SER A 6 -20.44 -6.86 -15.36
C SER A 6 -20.76 -5.42 -14.98
N LEU A 7 -19.98 -4.81 -14.07
CA LEU A 7 -20.19 -3.42 -13.65
C LEU A 7 -19.91 -2.48 -14.82
N LYS A 8 -20.85 -1.58 -15.10
CA LYS A 8 -20.70 -0.56 -16.16
C LYS A 8 -19.98 0.68 -15.66
N ASP A 9 -20.15 0.99 -14.38
CA ASP A 9 -19.54 2.16 -13.75
C ASP A 9 -18.07 1.90 -13.39
N THR A 10 -17.30 2.97 -13.38
CA THR A 10 -15.92 2.99 -12.88
C THR A 10 -15.77 3.94 -11.68
N GLU A 11 -16.78 4.77 -11.40
CA GLU A 11 -16.74 5.71 -10.28
C GLU A 11 -16.74 4.96 -8.94
N ILE A 12 -15.75 5.29 -8.12
CA ILE A 12 -15.44 4.56 -6.87
C ILE A 12 -16.66 4.39 -5.96
N PRO A 13 -17.47 5.43 -5.65
CA PRO A 13 -18.63 5.26 -4.78
C PRO A 13 -19.67 4.28 -5.30
N LEU A 14 -19.78 4.11 -6.62
CA LEU A 14 -20.76 3.25 -7.26
C LEU A 14 -20.32 1.78 -7.30
N ILE A 15 -19.01 1.52 -7.28
CA ILE A 15 -18.44 0.17 -7.44
C ILE A 15 -18.07 -0.50 -6.10
N ILE A 16 -17.96 0.23 -4.99
CA ILE A 16 -17.52 -0.34 -3.71
C ILE A 16 -18.44 -1.48 -3.28
N GLN A 17 -19.71 -1.18 -3.09
CA GLN A 17 -20.70 -2.14 -2.54
C GLN A 17 -20.82 -3.41 -3.41
N PRO A 18 -21.06 -3.31 -4.74
CA PRO A 18 -21.19 -4.51 -5.56
C PRO A 18 -19.89 -5.31 -5.67
N THR A 19 -18.72 -4.64 -5.66
CA THR A 19 -17.43 -5.33 -5.71
C THR A 19 -17.17 -6.08 -4.42
N VAL A 20 -17.24 -5.39 -3.28
CA VAL A 20 -17.01 -6.01 -1.96
C VAL A 20 -18.00 -7.15 -1.72
N GLY A 21 -19.29 -6.91 -2.00
CA GLY A 21 -20.33 -7.93 -1.85
C GLY A 21 -20.11 -9.19 -2.68
N ALA A 22 -19.44 -9.09 -3.83
CA ALA A 22 -19.09 -10.25 -4.65
C ALA A 22 -17.99 -11.12 -4.03
N PHE A 23 -17.04 -10.52 -3.33
CA PHE A 23 -15.91 -11.25 -2.75
C PHE A 23 -16.15 -11.77 -1.33
N ILE A 24 -17.03 -11.15 -0.54
CA ILE A 24 -17.33 -11.60 0.84
C ILE A 24 -17.63 -13.11 0.91
N PRO A 25 -18.59 -13.68 0.14
CA PRO A 25 -18.90 -15.11 0.25
C PRO A 25 -17.75 -16.00 -0.22
N ILE A 26 -16.91 -15.54 -1.16
CA ILE A 26 -15.74 -16.28 -1.63
C ILE A 26 -14.68 -16.30 -0.54
N LEU A 27 -14.34 -15.15 0.04
CA LEU A 27 -13.39 -15.07 1.14
C LEU A 27 -13.88 -15.86 2.36
N GLU A 28 -15.18 -15.84 2.64
CA GLU A 28 -15.77 -16.62 3.71
C GLU A 28 -15.56 -18.13 3.53
N SER A 29 -15.63 -18.63 2.29
CA SER A 29 -15.31 -20.02 2.01
C SER A 29 -13.84 -20.40 2.25
N HIS A 30 -12.94 -19.41 2.27
CA HIS A 30 -11.52 -19.56 2.58
C HIS A 30 -11.14 -19.08 4.00
N ARG A 31 -12.13 -18.72 4.85
CA ARG A 31 -11.89 -18.15 6.19
C ARG A 31 -10.87 -18.95 7.01
N ALA A 32 -11.06 -20.27 7.10
CA ALA A 32 -10.18 -21.13 7.90
C ALA A 32 -8.72 -21.07 7.41
N GLU A 33 -8.50 -20.96 6.12
CA GLU A 33 -7.16 -20.87 5.52
C GLU A 33 -6.55 -19.48 5.77
N ILE A 34 -7.32 -18.41 5.59
CA ILE A 34 -6.90 -17.03 5.82
C ILE A 34 -6.54 -16.82 7.30
N GLU A 35 -7.43 -17.22 8.21
CA GLU A 35 -7.23 -17.08 9.67
C GLU A 35 -6.18 -18.05 10.22
N GLY A 36 -5.89 -19.14 9.49
CA GLY A 36 -4.81 -20.08 9.80
C GLY A 36 -3.40 -19.47 9.66
N ILE A 37 -3.26 -18.34 8.95
CA ILE A 37 -1.97 -17.63 8.87
C ILE A 37 -1.71 -16.90 10.20
N PRO A 38 -0.58 -17.19 10.89
CA PRO A 38 -0.28 -16.53 12.17
C PRO A 38 -0.22 -15.02 12.02
N ARG A 39 -0.93 -14.31 12.90
CA ARG A 39 -0.98 -12.84 12.95
C ARG A 39 -0.74 -12.34 14.36
N LYS A 40 -0.01 -11.24 14.50
CA LYS A 40 0.18 -10.51 15.75
C LYS A 40 0.00 -9.02 15.52
N THR A 41 -0.66 -8.37 16.47
CA THR A 41 -0.81 -6.91 16.50
C THR A 41 0.23 -6.29 17.41
N PHE A 42 0.85 -5.20 16.95
CA PHE A 42 1.79 -4.41 17.74
C PHE A 42 1.38 -2.96 17.69
N ARG A 43 1.76 -2.23 18.74
CA ARG A 43 1.59 -0.78 18.83
C ARG A 43 2.91 -0.09 18.47
N TYR A 44 2.89 0.83 17.50
CA TYR A 44 4.07 1.51 17.01
C TYR A 44 4.17 2.99 17.44
N GLY A 45 3.12 3.53 18.08
CA GLY A 45 3.07 4.92 18.58
C GLY A 45 1.95 5.13 19.59
N ASP A 46 1.66 6.39 19.92
CA ASP A 46 0.86 6.76 21.10
C ASP A 46 -0.66 6.89 20.85
N THR A 47 -1.09 7.08 19.61
CA THR A 47 -2.52 7.22 19.28
C THR A 47 -3.21 5.86 19.17
N GLU A 48 -4.54 5.83 19.22
CA GLU A 48 -5.32 4.59 19.03
C GLU A 48 -5.07 3.95 17.67
N ARG A 49 -4.79 4.76 16.64
CA ARG A 49 -4.53 4.26 15.30
C ARG A 49 -3.08 3.77 15.11
N HIS A 50 -2.15 4.08 15.99
CA HIS A 50 -0.76 3.65 15.88
C HIS A 50 -0.57 2.16 16.20
N ASN A 51 -1.32 1.29 15.51
CA ASN A 51 -1.19 -0.16 15.56
C ASN A 51 -0.86 -0.72 14.18
N LEU A 52 -0.19 -1.86 14.17
CA LEU A 52 0.10 -2.61 12.95
C LEU A 52 -0.13 -4.10 13.18
N ASP A 53 -0.61 -4.79 12.16
CA ASP A 53 -0.73 -6.23 12.12
C ASP A 53 0.41 -6.82 11.33
N VAL A 54 1.04 -7.85 11.86
CA VAL A 54 2.11 -8.62 11.22
C VAL A 54 1.60 -10.02 10.92
N TYR A 55 1.65 -10.42 9.66
CA TYR A 55 1.29 -11.74 9.15
C TYR A 55 2.57 -12.52 8.86
N TYR A 56 2.68 -13.71 9.42
CA TYR A 56 3.91 -14.48 9.43
C TYR A 56 3.89 -15.59 8.38
N PRO A 57 4.92 -15.67 7.52
CA PRO A 57 5.06 -16.81 6.62
C PRO A 57 5.39 -18.08 7.42
N SER A 58 5.10 -19.24 6.85
CA SER A 58 5.62 -20.50 7.40
C SER A 58 7.13 -20.59 7.20
N ALA A 59 7.81 -21.39 8.05
CA ALA A 59 9.25 -21.63 7.91
C ALA A 59 9.60 -22.25 6.54
N GLU A 60 8.72 -23.07 5.99
CA GLU A 60 8.89 -23.67 4.66
C GLU A 60 8.82 -22.63 3.55
N ALA A 61 7.87 -21.68 3.63
CA ALA A 61 7.71 -20.61 2.64
C ALA A 61 8.86 -19.59 2.69
N SER A 62 9.53 -19.47 3.86
CA SER A 62 10.66 -18.57 4.09
C SER A 62 12.03 -19.26 3.99
N SER A 63 12.08 -20.55 3.66
CA SER A 63 13.32 -21.32 3.53
C SER A 63 14.15 -20.84 2.33
N GLY A 64 15.21 -20.12 2.56
CA GLY A 64 16.11 -19.69 1.47
C GLY A 64 16.91 -18.42 1.72
N GLY A 65 16.83 -17.79 2.88
CA GLY A 65 17.59 -16.57 3.16
C GLY A 65 16.86 -15.50 3.95
N SER A 66 17.12 -14.24 3.61
CA SER A 66 16.43 -13.10 4.21
C SER A 66 14.96 -13.08 3.79
N VAL A 67 14.05 -13.01 4.76
CA VAL A 67 12.60 -12.92 4.50
C VAL A 67 12.27 -11.50 4.03
N PRO A 68 11.71 -11.32 2.82
CA PRO A 68 11.29 -10.00 2.37
C PRO A 68 10.07 -9.52 3.19
N ILE A 69 10.05 -8.21 3.46
CA ILE A 69 9.02 -7.59 4.29
C ILE A 69 8.18 -6.69 3.42
N LEU A 70 6.87 -6.94 3.39
CA LEU A 70 5.90 -6.13 2.66
C LEU A 70 5.10 -5.28 3.64
N PHE A 71 5.19 -3.97 3.54
CA PHE A 71 4.25 -3.04 4.16
C PHE A 71 3.13 -2.73 3.17
N PHE A 72 1.89 -3.06 3.54
CA PHE A 72 0.72 -2.69 2.77
C PHE A 72 0.00 -1.51 3.41
N ILE A 73 -0.06 -0.39 2.68
CA ILE A 73 -0.72 0.85 3.08
C ILE A 73 -2.02 0.96 2.31
N TYR A 74 -3.13 0.73 3.00
CA TYR A 74 -4.46 0.70 2.39
C TYR A 74 -4.95 2.08 1.96
N GLY A 75 -6.01 2.09 1.13
CA GLY A 75 -6.73 3.28 0.72
C GLY A 75 -7.83 3.69 1.70
N GLY A 76 -8.76 4.52 1.23
CA GLY A 76 -9.91 4.99 2.01
C GLY A 76 -10.08 6.50 1.98
N GLY A 77 -9.62 7.16 0.90
CA GLY A 77 -9.87 8.59 0.66
C GLY A 77 -9.30 9.54 1.71
N PHE A 78 -8.35 9.09 2.52
CA PHE A 78 -7.69 9.78 3.63
C PHE A 78 -8.55 9.95 4.90
N ASP A 79 -9.86 9.72 4.84
CA ASP A 79 -10.81 9.91 5.94
C ASP A 79 -11.44 8.61 6.44
N SER A 80 -11.09 7.49 5.83
CA SER A 80 -11.61 6.16 6.17
C SER A 80 -10.56 5.08 5.97
N GLY A 81 -10.93 3.85 6.32
CA GLY A 81 -10.05 2.69 6.23
C GLY A 81 -9.49 2.26 7.58
N THR A 82 -9.19 0.99 7.66
CA THR A 82 -8.61 0.35 8.85
C THR A 82 -7.92 -0.95 8.44
N ARG A 83 -6.88 -1.37 9.17
CA ARG A 83 -6.22 -2.67 8.96
C ARG A 83 -7.14 -3.86 9.23
N GLN A 84 -8.19 -3.65 10.04
CA GLN A 84 -9.18 -4.65 10.41
C GLN A 84 -10.58 -4.06 10.31
N PHE A 85 -11.42 -4.64 9.48
CA PHE A 85 -12.83 -4.29 9.41
C PHE A 85 -13.65 -5.13 10.41
N PRO A 86 -14.82 -4.65 10.86
CA PRO A 86 -15.76 -5.50 11.58
C PRO A 86 -16.45 -6.50 10.62
N PRO A 87 -16.96 -7.62 11.13
CA PRO A 87 -17.80 -8.53 10.33
C PRO A 87 -18.98 -7.81 9.67
N PRO A 88 -19.36 -8.18 8.43
CA PRO A 88 -18.84 -9.30 7.64
C PRO A 88 -17.64 -8.94 6.74
N LEU A 89 -16.97 -7.81 6.97
CA LEU A 89 -15.86 -7.29 6.15
C LEU A 89 -14.48 -7.69 6.73
N ASP A 90 -14.45 -8.43 7.82
CA ASP A 90 -13.27 -8.72 8.65
C ASP A 90 -12.16 -9.51 7.95
N LEU A 91 -12.47 -10.16 6.83
CA LEU A 91 -11.47 -10.78 5.96
C LEU A 91 -10.81 -9.79 5.00
N GLY A 92 -11.39 -8.60 4.81
CA GLY A 92 -10.77 -7.55 4.02
C GLY A 92 -9.46 -7.09 4.63
N TYR A 93 -8.42 -6.98 3.80
CA TYR A 93 -7.00 -6.78 4.15
C TYR A 93 -6.36 -7.92 4.95
N THR A 94 -7.13 -8.69 5.78
CA THR A 94 -6.63 -9.95 6.36
C THR A 94 -6.22 -10.92 5.25
N ASN A 95 -7.02 -11.01 4.18
CA ASN A 95 -6.71 -11.80 2.99
C ASN A 95 -5.42 -11.31 2.29
N VAL A 96 -5.16 -10.01 2.25
CA VAL A 96 -3.92 -9.44 1.69
C VAL A 96 -2.71 -9.92 2.51
N GLY A 97 -2.78 -9.75 3.83
CA GLY A 97 -1.73 -10.18 4.74
C GLY A 97 -1.43 -11.67 4.61
N ALA A 98 -2.49 -12.48 4.62
CA ALA A 98 -2.39 -13.93 4.47
C ALA A 98 -1.86 -14.36 3.08
N PHE A 99 -2.29 -13.70 2.01
CA PHE A 99 -1.87 -14.00 0.64
C PHE A 99 -0.36 -13.88 0.44
N PHE A 100 0.22 -12.79 0.90
CA PHE A 100 1.65 -12.56 0.79
C PHE A 100 2.45 -13.39 1.81
N ALA A 101 1.93 -13.59 3.03
CA ALA A 101 2.56 -14.45 4.01
C ALA A 101 2.68 -15.91 3.49
N LYS A 102 1.64 -16.44 2.86
CA LYS A 102 1.67 -17.76 2.20
C LYS A 102 2.74 -17.87 1.11
N ARG A 103 3.18 -16.73 0.56
CA ARG A 103 4.23 -16.64 -0.48
C ARG A 103 5.62 -16.29 0.07
N GLY A 104 5.79 -16.34 1.40
CA GLY A 104 7.09 -16.18 2.06
C GLY A 104 7.43 -14.73 2.43
N PHE A 105 6.46 -13.82 2.45
CA PHE A 105 6.66 -12.44 2.92
C PHE A 105 6.22 -12.28 4.36
N LEU A 106 7.00 -11.58 5.16
CA LEU A 106 6.48 -11.00 6.39
C LEU A 106 5.66 -9.78 6.02
N THR A 107 4.32 -9.87 6.14
CA THR A 107 3.44 -8.79 5.67
C THR A 107 2.98 -7.94 6.85
N VAL A 108 3.16 -6.63 6.75
CA VAL A 108 2.83 -5.66 7.78
C VAL A 108 1.77 -4.69 7.26
N ILE A 109 0.69 -4.54 8.00
CA ILE A 109 -0.41 -3.62 7.65
C ILE A 109 -0.59 -2.64 8.82
N PRO A 110 -0.05 -1.43 8.74
CA PRO A 110 -0.25 -0.39 9.75
C PRO A 110 -1.56 0.37 9.52
N ASP A 111 -2.21 0.79 10.61
CA ASP A 111 -3.12 1.92 10.55
C ASP A 111 -2.31 3.22 10.58
N TYR A 112 -2.81 4.24 9.93
CA TYR A 112 -2.32 5.61 9.98
C TYR A 112 -3.47 6.56 10.35
N ARG A 113 -3.16 7.74 10.91
CA ARG A 113 -4.17 8.73 11.29
C ARG A 113 -4.90 9.27 10.07
N LEU A 114 -6.18 9.55 10.24
CA LEU A 114 -7.07 10.04 9.19
C LEU A 114 -7.35 11.54 9.38
N VAL A 115 -7.81 12.18 8.32
CA VAL A 115 -8.38 13.52 8.44
C VAL A 115 -9.76 13.45 9.13
N PRO A 116 -10.19 14.46 9.87
CA PRO A 116 -9.52 15.75 10.11
C PRO A 116 -8.48 15.74 11.25
N ASP A 117 -8.29 14.59 11.94
CA ASP A 117 -7.43 14.51 13.15
C ASP A 117 -5.96 14.84 12.85
N VAL A 118 -5.52 14.59 11.63
CA VAL A 118 -4.17 14.92 11.17
C VAL A 118 -4.19 15.43 9.72
N LYS A 119 -3.39 16.47 9.48
CA LYS A 119 -3.14 17.00 8.12
C LYS A 119 -1.91 16.35 7.51
N PHE A 120 -1.82 16.41 6.17
CA PHE A 120 -0.61 16.04 5.46
C PHE A 120 0.57 16.97 5.89
N PRO A 121 1.76 16.43 6.16
CA PRO A 121 2.22 15.07 5.84
C PRO A 121 2.06 14.04 6.96
N GLY A 122 1.26 14.27 7.99
CA GLY A 122 1.16 13.39 9.17
C GLY A 122 0.87 11.92 8.85
N GLN A 123 0.10 11.61 7.79
CA GLN A 123 -0.11 10.23 7.35
C GLN A 123 1.20 9.59 6.84
N ALA A 124 2.05 10.38 6.17
CA ALA A 124 3.36 9.91 5.72
C ALA A 124 4.35 9.74 6.89
N GLU A 125 4.22 10.60 7.91
CA GLU A 125 4.96 10.46 9.18
C GLU A 125 4.59 9.16 9.88
N ASP A 126 3.29 8.85 9.99
CA ASP A 126 2.81 7.61 10.62
C ASP A 126 3.35 6.36 9.91
N VAL A 127 3.37 6.36 8.56
CA VAL A 127 3.94 5.24 7.80
C VAL A 127 5.45 5.13 8.03
N ARG A 128 6.19 6.26 8.03
CA ARG A 128 7.61 6.28 8.39
C ARG A 128 7.83 5.69 9.78
N ASP A 129 7.02 6.10 10.76
CA ASP A 129 7.17 5.70 12.16
C ASP A 129 6.83 4.22 12.36
N ALA A 130 5.83 3.69 11.66
CA ALA A 130 5.54 2.26 11.65
C ALA A 130 6.72 1.43 11.13
N ILE A 131 7.38 1.88 10.04
CA ILE A 131 8.55 1.22 9.49
C ILE A 131 9.76 1.37 10.43
N ALA A 132 9.99 2.57 10.98
CA ALA A 132 11.07 2.82 11.92
C ALA A 132 10.92 1.98 13.20
N TRP A 133 9.70 1.90 13.73
CA TRP A 133 9.39 1.02 14.85
C TRP A 133 9.70 -0.44 14.53
N PHE A 134 9.28 -0.93 13.35
CA PHE A 134 9.55 -2.29 12.91
C PHE A 134 11.05 -2.57 12.85
N LEU A 135 11.85 -1.68 12.26
CA LEU A 135 13.30 -1.80 12.16
C LEU A 135 13.98 -1.86 13.54
N ALA A 136 13.47 -1.11 14.52
CA ALA A 136 13.95 -1.12 15.90
C ALA A 136 13.50 -2.35 16.70
N ASN A 137 12.47 -3.08 16.24
CA ASN A 137 11.82 -4.18 16.95
C ASN A 137 11.83 -5.52 16.19
N THR A 138 12.79 -5.74 15.29
CA THR A 138 12.87 -6.98 14.49
C THR A 138 12.98 -8.24 15.37
N ALA A 139 13.72 -8.18 16.49
CA ALA A 139 13.88 -9.32 17.39
C ALA A 139 12.57 -9.71 18.11
N PRO A 140 11.82 -8.80 18.78
CA PRO A 140 10.53 -9.14 19.36
C PRO A 140 9.48 -9.53 18.31
N VAL A 141 9.50 -8.94 17.10
CA VAL A 141 8.61 -9.35 16.01
C VAL A 141 8.91 -10.79 15.60
N ALA A 142 10.17 -11.15 15.37
CA ALA A 142 10.55 -12.53 15.03
C ALA A 142 10.19 -13.53 16.14
N ALA A 143 10.38 -13.15 17.40
CA ALA A 143 10.09 -14.02 18.56
C ALA A 143 8.59 -14.22 18.81
N ALA A 144 7.72 -13.35 18.28
CA ALA A 144 6.27 -13.42 18.53
C ALA A 144 5.58 -14.65 17.90
N VAL A 145 6.20 -15.25 16.86
CA VAL A 145 5.78 -16.50 16.23
C VAL A 145 7.02 -17.38 15.99
N PRO A 146 7.49 -18.12 17.01
CA PRO A 146 8.72 -18.91 16.91
C PRO A 146 8.71 -19.94 15.79
N SER A 147 7.52 -20.50 15.44
CA SER A 147 7.35 -21.46 14.36
C SER A 147 7.65 -20.90 12.96
N ALA A 148 7.65 -19.58 12.80
CA ALA A 148 8.01 -18.93 11.52
C ALA A 148 9.54 -18.92 11.28
N ALA A 149 10.35 -19.13 12.32
CA ALA A 149 11.83 -19.21 12.25
C ALA A 149 12.50 -18.05 11.48
N LEU A 150 12.01 -16.81 11.69
CA LEU A 150 12.43 -15.63 10.90
C LEU A 150 13.83 -15.12 11.26
N ALA A 151 14.62 -14.85 10.24
CA ALA A 151 15.89 -14.10 10.35
C ALA A 151 15.69 -12.67 9.79
N LEU A 152 15.58 -11.68 10.68
CA LEU A 152 15.29 -10.29 10.33
C LEU A 152 16.49 -9.36 10.61
N SER A 153 17.72 -9.87 10.47
CA SER A 153 18.93 -9.11 10.79
C SER A 153 19.28 -8.02 9.76
N ASN A 154 18.86 -8.17 8.52
CA ASN A 154 19.06 -7.19 7.46
C ASN A 154 17.79 -7.09 6.60
N PRO A 155 16.78 -6.39 7.07
CA PRO A 155 15.47 -6.39 6.45
C PRO A 155 15.46 -5.72 5.07
N SER A 156 14.87 -6.38 4.08
CA SER A 156 14.53 -5.81 2.77
C SER A 156 13.06 -5.46 2.75
N ILE A 157 12.73 -4.17 2.75
CA ILE A 157 11.37 -3.65 2.87
C ILE A 157 10.84 -3.25 1.50
N PHE A 158 9.58 -3.60 1.25
CA PHE A 158 8.78 -3.16 0.11
C PHE A 158 7.55 -2.44 0.63
N LEU A 159 7.20 -1.32 0.01
CA LEU A 159 6.00 -0.55 0.35
C LEU A 159 5.00 -0.67 -0.79
N MET A 160 3.88 -1.31 -0.54
CA MET A 160 2.75 -1.38 -1.46
C MET A 160 1.64 -0.48 -0.93
N GLY A 161 1.20 0.48 -1.73
CA GLY A 161 0.15 1.40 -1.34
C GLY A 161 -0.99 1.41 -2.36
N HIS A 162 -2.22 1.40 -1.88
CA HIS A 162 -3.41 1.48 -2.70
C HIS A 162 -4.12 2.83 -2.54
N SER A 163 -4.54 3.46 -3.65
CA SER A 163 -5.34 4.70 -3.62
C SER A 163 -4.70 5.78 -2.74
N ALA A 164 -5.32 6.21 -1.64
CA ALA A 164 -4.72 7.12 -0.66
C ALA A 164 -3.38 6.59 -0.10
N GLY A 165 -3.25 5.28 0.10
CA GLY A 165 -1.99 4.66 0.52
C GLY A 165 -0.88 4.79 -0.52
N ALA A 166 -1.22 4.71 -1.82
CA ALA A 166 -0.26 4.94 -2.90
C ALA A 166 0.23 6.40 -2.94
N HIS A 167 -0.68 7.34 -2.69
CA HIS A 167 -0.33 8.75 -2.50
C HIS A 167 0.65 8.94 -1.34
N ILE A 168 0.35 8.34 -0.17
CA ILE A 168 1.15 8.45 1.04
C ILE A 168 2.58 7.92 0.82
N ILE A 169 2.72 6.68 0.31
CA ILE A 169 4.06 6.09 0.11
C ILE A 169 4.86 6.81 -0.97
N THR A 170 4.20 7.31 -2.03
CA THR A 170 4.88 8.09 -3.06
C THR A 170 5.38 9.41 -2.47
N SER A 171 4.51 10.17 -1.81
CA SER A 171 4.88 11.44 -1.19
C SER A 171 6.00 11.29 -0.16
N LEU A 172 5.98 10.24 0.66
CA LEU A 172 6.96 9.98 1.70
C LEU A 172 8.41 10.04 1.18
N PHE A 173 8.66 9.46 0.00
CA PHE A 173 9.99 9.40 -0.60
C PHE A 173 10.45 10.73 -1.21
N PHE A 174 9.55 11.69 -1.36
CA PHE A 174 9.85 13.03 -1.88
C PHE A 174 9.73 14.15 -0.83
N LEU A 175 9.63 13.79 0.45
CA LEU A 175 9.59 14.71 1.59
C LEU A 175 10.83 14.51 2.48
N PRO A 176 11.96 15.18 2.18
CA PRO A 176 13.19 15.03 2.97
C PRO A 176 13.03 15.51 4.43
N SER A 177 12.07 16.38 4.72
CA SER A 177 11.70 16.77 6.08
C SER A 177 11.06 15.63 6.88
N VAL A 178 10.37 14.70 6.21
CA VAL A 178 9.75 13.51 6.82
C VAL A 178 10.69 12.32 6.73
N LEU A 179 11.28 12.06 5.57
CA LEU A 179 12.18 10.93 5.32
C LEU A 179 13.53 11.42 4.77
N PRO A 180 14.46 11.81 5.64
CA PRO A 180 15.80 12.28 5.24
C PRO A 180 16.56 11.25 4.39
N LEU A 181 17.49 11.73 3.56
CA LEU A 181 18.32 10.86 2.70
C LEU A 181 19.10 9.80 3.51
N ALA A 182 19.59 10.15 4.70
CA ALA A 182 20.31 9.25 5.59
C ALA A 182 19.40 8.37 6.47
N SER A 183 18.10 8.36 6.23
CA SER A 183 17.14 7.58 7.05
C SER A 183 17.37 6.08 6.93
N PRO A 184 17.41 5.31 8.04
CA PRO A 184 17.43 3.85 8.02
C PRO A 184 16.22 3.25 7.28
N VAL A 185 15.06 3.91 7.34
CA VAL A 185 13.84 3.50 6.61
C VAL A 185 14.10 3.55 5.11
N ARG A 186 14.70 4.65 4.60
CA ARG A 186 15.06 4.76 3.18
C ARG A 186 16.07 3.69 2.79
N ALA A 187 17.11 3.49 3.59
CA ALA A 187 18.15 2.51 3.33
C ALA A 187 17.66 1.06 3.30
N ALA A 188 16.65 0.72 4.11
CA ALA A 188 16.06 -0.61 4.15
C ALA A 188 15.02 -0.84 3.03
N THR A 189 14.48 0.21 2.42
CA THR A 189 13.44 0.10 1.39
C THR A 189 14.05 -0.26 0.03
N ARG A 190 13.61 -1.38 -0.53
CA ARG A 190 14.06 -1.92 -1.83
C ARG A 190 13.11 -1.60 -2.97
N GLY A 191 11.82 -1.41 -2.68
CA GLY A 191 10.83 -1.15 -3.72
C GLY A 191 9.60 -0.41 -3.24
N LEU A 192 9.03 0.40 -4.16
CA LEU A 192 7.74 1.07 -4.02
C LEU A 192 6.76 0.50 -5.04
N ILE A 193 5.56 0.19 -4.59
CA ILE A 193 4.50 -0.38 -5.43
C ILE A 193 3.23 0.48 -5.25
N PRO A 194 3.18 1.68 -5.83
CA PRO A 194 1.96 2.50 -5.81
C PRO A 194 0.92 1.96 -6.78
N GLN A 195 -0.32 1.78 -6.29
CA GLN A 195 -1.43 1.17 -7.03
C GLN A 195 -2.63 2.11 -7.06
N GLY A 196 -3.07 2.54 -8.26
CA GLY A 196 -4.26 3.35 -8.46
C GLY A 196 -4.31 4.60 -7.58
N GLY A 197 -3.18 5.25 -7.37
CA GLY A 197 -3.05 6.37 -6.45
C GLY A 197 -3.63 7.67 -7.00
N VAL A 198 -3.97 8.57 -6.06
CA VAL A 198 -4.31 9.95 -6.39
C VAL A 198 -3.02 10.76 -6.38
N PHE A 199 -2.42 10.99 -7.54
CA PHE A 199 -1.11 11.62 -7.66
C PHE A 199 -1.17 13.09 -8.03
N ARG A 200 -2.31 13.54 -8.60
CA ARG A 200 -2.66 14.94 -8.86
C ARG A 200 -4.12 15.18 -8.51
N PHE A 201 -4.43 16.24 -7.81
CA PHE A 201 -5.81 16.60 -7.52
C PHE A 201 -6.37 17.54 -8.59
N ASP A 202 -7.51 17.13 -9.15
CA ASP A 202 -8.42 18.05 -9.80
C ASP A 202 -9.41 18.53 -8.73
N TRP A 203 -9.25 19.78 -8.31
CA TRP A 203 -10.05 20.37 -7.24
C TRP A 203 -11.56 20.41 -7.56
N GLU A 204 -11.88 20.43 -8.86
CA GLU A 204 -13.26 20.48 -9.34
C GLU A 204 -13.90 19.08 -9.47
N LYS A 205 -13.06 18.03 -9.56
CA LYS A 205 -13.50 16.64 -9.76
C LYS A 205 -12.93 15.74 -8.69
N LEU A 206 -13.40 15.94 -7.45
CA LEU A 206 -12.93 15.16 -6.31
C LEU A 206 -13.29 13.68 -6.46
N ILE A 207 -12.34 12.83 -6.09
CA ILE A 207 -12.49 11.37 -6.03
C ILE A 207 -13.09 10.95 -4.68
N THR A 208 -13.03 11.84 -3.70
CA THR A 208 -13.43 11.64 -2.31
C THR A 208 -14.61 12.55 -1.94
N ARG A 209 -15.04 12.52 -0.67
CA ARG A 209 -16.08 13.44 -0.18
C ARG A 209 -15.67 14.91 -0.34
N PRO A 210 -16.63 15.82 -0.46
CA PRO A 210 -16.34 17.26 -0.42
C PRO A 210 -15.61 17.63 0.89
N GLY A 211 -14.64 18.54 0.80
CA GLY A 211 -13.87 19.06 1.94
C GLY A 211 -12.70 18.22 2.38
N VAL A 212 -12.52 16.99 1.86
CA VAL A 212 -11.40 16.11 2.27
C VAL A 212 -10.03 16.72 1.95
N LEU A 213 -9.89 17.44 0.85
CA LEU A 213 -8.63 18.07 0.49
C LEU A 213 -8.29 19.27 1.36
N GLU A 214 -9.31 20.03 1.79
CA GLU A 214 -9.17 21.10 2.79
C GLU A 214 -8.75 20.53 4.13
N ASP A 215 -9.38 19.42 4.55
CA ASP A 215 -8.99 18.71 5.78
C ASP A 215 -7.56 18.18 5.68
N LEU A 216 -7.15 17.66 4.51
CA LEU A 216 -5.84 17.07 4.30
C LEU A 216 -4.73 18.13 4.18
N TYR A 217 -4.91 19.14 3.33
CA TYR A 217 -3.86 20.10 2.96
C TYR A 217 -4.07 21.50 3.55
N GLY A 218 -5.27 21.81 4.02
CA GLY A 218 -5.62 23.12 4.52
C GLY A 218 -6.01 24.11 3.42
N SER A 219 -5.39 24.05 2.25
CA SER A 219 -5.72 24.91 1.09
C SER A 219 -5.43 24.24 -0.24
N LYS A 220 -6.02 24.77 -1.31
CA LYS A 220 -5.75 24.35 -2.70
C LYS A 220 -4.29 24.62 -3.09
N GLU A 221 -3.74 25.74 -2.71
CA GLU A 221 -2.36 26.11 -3.00
C GLU A 221 -1.39 25.10 -2.38
N THR A 222 -1.60 24.76 -1.12
CA THR A 222 -0.79 23.73 -0.42
C THR A 222 -0.93 22.36 -1.08
N ALA A 223 -2.13 21.96 -1.49
CA ALA A 223 -2.34 20.72 -2.21
C ALA A 223 -1.58 20.67 -3.54
N LEU A 224 -1.64 21.76 -4.32
CA LEU A 224 -0.93 21.86 -5.61
C LEU A 224 0.60 21.83 -5.46
N GLU A 225 1.13 22.20 -4.29
CA GLU A 225 2.57 22.15 -4.00
C GLU A 225 3.03 20.79 -3.48
N LEU A 226 2.20 20.10 -2.70
CA LEU A 226 2.57 18.90 -1.95
C LEU A 226 1.98 17.60 -2.50
N MET A 227 1.15 17.65 -3.57
CA MET A 227 0.71 16.43 -4.22
C MET A 227 1.88 15.65 -4.86
N PRO A 228 1.81 14.31 -4.93
CA PRO A 228 2.95 13.47 -5.32
C PRO A 228 3.66 13.90 -6.60
N ILE A 229 2.93 14.19 -7.68
CA ILE A 229 3.54 14.58 -8.96
C ILE A 229 4.32 15.89 -8.81
N ALA A 230 3.77 16.89 -8.10
CA ALA A 230 4.47 18.15 -7.86
C ALA A 230 5.75 17.97 -7.02
N LEU A 231 5.71 17.07 -6.05
CA LEU A 231 6.89 16.70 -5.26
C LEU A 231 7.97 16.04 -6.13
N VAL A 232 7.57 15.11 -7.02
CA VAL A 232 8.51 14.48 -7.98
C VAL A 232 9.12 15.52 -8.92
N GLU A 233 8.31 16.44 -9.46
CA GLU A 233 8.75 17.51 -10.37
C GLU A 233 9.79 18.43 -9.72
N LYS A 234 9.61 18.74 -8.43
CA LYS A 234 10.47 19.67 -7.66
C LYS A 234 11.66 18.98 -6.97
N ALA A 235 11.69 17.64 -6.92
CA ALA A 235 12.74 16.90 -6.23
C ALA A 235 14.14 17.22 -6.78
N ASP A 236 15.13 17.33 -5.92
CA ASP A 236 16.53 17.45 -6.34
C ASP A 236 17.10 16.12 -6.88
N GLU A 237 18.26 16.19 -7.51
CA GLU A 237 18.89 15.00 -8.10
C GLU A 237 19.30 13.95 -7.05
N ALA A 238 19.71 14.38 -5.86
CA ALA A 238 20.10 13.46 -4.78
C ALA A 238 18.88 12.66 -4.29
N LEU A 239 17.73 13.31 -4.20
CA LEU A 239 16.47 12.67 -3.80
C LEU A 239 16.03 11.66 -4.87
N ILE A 240 16.08 12.03 -6.15
CA ILE A 240 15.76 11.14 -7.28
C ILE A 240 16.73 9.94 -7.31
N ALA A 241 18.04 10.17 -7.14
CA ALA A 241 19.04 9.11 -7.14
C ALA A 241 18.90 8.12 -5.98
N SER A 242 18.27 8.56 -4.87
CA SER A 242 18.05 7.76 -3.67
C SER A 242 16.77 6.91 -3.71
N LEU A 243 16.00 6.99 -4.79
CA LEU A 243 14.75 6.21 -4.90
C LEU A 243 15.05 4.72 -5.00
N PRO A 244 14.29 3.88 -4.28
CA PRO A 244 14.30 2.45 -4.51
C PRO A 244 13.69 2.12 -5.89
N ASP A 245 13.70 0.85 -6.27
CA ASP A 245 13.01 0.41 -7.47
C ASP A 245 11.50 0.70 -7.38
N VAL A 246 10.88 1.11 -8.49
CA VAL A 246 9.45 1.46 -8.52
C VAL A 246 8.71 0.57 -9.51
N PHE A 247 7.59 -0.01 -9.04
CA PHE A 247 6.65 -0.76 -9.87
C PHE A 247 5.25 -0.18 -9.69
N VAL A 248 4.83 0.62 -10.65
CA VAL A 248 3.51 1.31 -10.62
C VAL A 248 2.44 0.40 -11.20
N LEU A 249 1.29 0.34 -10.53
CA LEU A 249 0.14 -0.43 -10.97
C LEU A 249 -1.12 0.45 -11.06
N VAL A 250 -2.00 0.11 -11.97
CA VAL A 250 -3.33 0.69 -12.10
C VAL A 250 -4.33 -0.40 -12.44
N SER A 251 -5.57 -0.32 -11.97
CA SER A 251 -6.60 -1.25 -12.42
C SER A 251 -7.05 -0.90 -13.84
N GLU A 252 -7.28 -1.92 -14.69
CA GLU A 252 -7.73 -1.71 -16.07
C GLU A 252 -9.01 -0.87 -16.13
N ARG A 253 -9.89 -1.05 -15.12
CA ARG A 253 -11.17 -0.37 -14.98
C ARG A 253 -11.17 0.68 -13.87
N ASP A 254 -10.01 1.23 -13.54
CA ASP A 254 -9.93 2.46 -12.73
C ASP A 254 -10.62 3.62 -13.45
N PRO A 255 -11.18 4.61 -12.71
CA PRO A 255 -11.62 5.87 -13.32
C PRO A 255 -10.53 6.45 -14.21
N GLU A 256 -10.92 6.97 -15.39
CA GLU A 256 -9.97 7.43 -16.41
C GLU A 256 -8.97 8.44 -15.83
N ARG A 257 -9.46 9.35 -14.96
CA ARG A 257 -8.61 10.33 -14.27
C ARG A 257 -7.50 9.70 -13.40
N LEU A 258 -7.73 8.51 -12.82
CA LEU A 258 -6.68 7.80 -12.06
C LEU A 258 -5.67 7.14 -12.99
N LYS A 259 -6.13 6.60 -14.12
CA LYS A 259 -5.24 6.03 -15.14
C LYS A 259 -4.34 7.10 -15.74
N ASP A 260 -4.89 8.28 -16.07
CA ASP A 260 -4.15 9.42 -16.58
C ASP A 260 -3.09 9.89 -15.60
N GLN A 261 -3.45 10.08 -14.33
CA GLN A 261 -2.51 10.48 -13.26
C GLN A 261 -1.42 9.44 -13.02
N THR A 262 -1.77 8.16 -13.10
CA THR A 262 -0.79 7.06 -12.98
C THR A 262 0.19 7.09 -14.15
N GLY A 263 -0.29 7.29 -15.38
CA GLY A 263 0.56 7.46 -16.56
C GLY A 263 1.47 8.70 -16.45
N GLU A 264 0.94 9.82 -15.93
CA GLU A 264 1.71 11.02 -15.67
C GLU A 264 2.82 10.78 -14.64
N LEU A 265 2.52 10.09 -13.53
CA LEU A 265 3.52 9.73 -12.53
C LEU A 265 4.66 8.88 -13.14
N VAL A 266 4.31 7.84 -13.90
CA VAL A 266 5.28 6.98 -14.58
C VAL A 266 6.18 7.78 -15.51
N LYS A 267 5.60 8.65 -16.33
CA LYS A 267 6.34 9.54 -17.24
C LYS A 267 7.26 10.49 -16.47
N THR A 268 6.77 11.13 -15.42
CA THR A 268 7.53 12.08 -14.63
C THR A 268 8.71 11.41 -13.92
N LEU A 269 8.46 10.27 -13.26
CA LEU A 269 9.50 9.48 -12.61
C LEU A 269 10.56 8.99 -13.61
N SER A 270 10.13 8.48 -14.77
CA SER A 270 11.07 8.00 -15.81
C SER A 270 11.92 9.14 -16.35
N THR A 271 11.33 10.30 -16.61
CA THR A 271 12.05 11.48 -17.11
C THR A 271 13.04 11.99 -16.07
N ARG A 272 12.62 12.10 -14.80
CA ARG A 272 13.45 12.64 -13.72
C ARG A 272 14.62 11.70 -13.35
N SER A 273 14.37 10.37 -13.32
CA SER A 273 15.39 9.38 -12.98
C SER A 273 16.27 8.94 -14.14
N GLY A 274 15.90 9.26 -15.37
CA GLY A 274 16.56 8.72 -16.58
C GLY A 274 16.41 7.21 -16.76
N LYS A 275 15.51 6.55 -16.01
CA LYS A 275 15.30 5.10 -16.03
C LYS A 275 13.83 4.80 -16.40
N SER A 276 13.62 3.69 -17.09
CA SER A 276 12.25 3.20 -17.30
C SER A 276 11.66 2.70 -15.98
N VAL A 277 10.53 3.27 -15.58
CA VAL A 277 9.74 2.81 -14.43
C VAL A 277 8.87 1.64 -14.87
N LYS A 278 8.91 0.53 -14.12
CA LYS A 278 8.02 -0.60 -14.39
C LYS A 278 6.58 -0.19 -14.13
N TYR A 279 5.72 -0.47 -15.10
CA TYR A 279 4.29 -0.14 -15.06
C TYR A 279 3.47 -1.26 -15.66
N ASP A 280 2.34 -1.62 -15.02
CA ASP A 280 1.41 -2.60 -15.56
C ASP A 280 -0.04 -2.29 -15.14
N ALA A 281 -0.99 -2.84 -15.91
CA ALA A 281 -2.41 -2.76 -15.63
C ALA A 281 -2.91 -4.07 -15.02
N MET A 282 -3.60 -4.00 -13.90
CA MET A 282 -4.27 -5.14 -13.27
C MET A 282 -5.53 -5.48 -14.06
N LYS A 283 -5.42 -6.46 -14.96
CA LYS A 283 -6.45 -6.82 -15.94
C LYS A 283 -7.74 -7.30 -15.27
N GLY A 284 -8.86 -6.83 -15.79
CA GLY A 284 -10.21 -7.17 -15.30
C GLY A 284 -10.60 -6.50 -13.99
N HIS A 285 -9.66 -5.85 -13.31
CA HIS A 285 -9.92 -5.18 -12.04
C HIS A 285 -10.48 -3.77 -12.19
N ASN A 286 -11.39 -3.41 -11.26
CA ASN A 286 -11.74 -2.03 -10.97
C ASN A 286 -10.92 -1.53 -9.76
N HIS A 287 -11.17 -0.29 -9.31
CA HIS A 287 -10.41 0.32 -8.21
C HIS A 287 -10.41 -0.49 -6.90
N ILE A 288 -11.45 -1.24 -6.62
CA ILE A 288 -11.68 -1.92 -5.33
C ILE A 288 -11.23 -3.38 -5.36
N SER A 289 -11.45 -4.06 -6.48
CA SER A 289 -11.31 -5.51 -6.57
C SER A 289 -9.89 -6.08 -6.40
N PRO A 290 -8.76 -5.40 -6.67
CA PRO A 290 -7.46 -6.03 -6.58
C PRO A 290 -7.19 -6.68 -5.22
N HIS A 291 -7.48 -5.98 -4.12
CA HIS A 291 -7.19 -6.44 -2.78
C HIS A 291 -8.26 -7.41 -2.26
N TRP A 292 -9.54 -7.20 -2.64
CA TRP A 292 -10.62 -8.11 -2.27
C TRP A 292 -10.56 -9.45 -3.01
N ALA A 293 -9.94 -9.49 -4.20
CA ALA A 293 -9.78 -10.71 -4.99
C ALA A 293 -8.71 -11.65 -4.42
N LEU A 294 -7.78 -11.18 -3.60
CA LEU A 294 -6.72 -12.04 -3.05
C LEU A 294 -7.31 -13.12 -2.15
N PHE A 295 -6.86 -14.36 -2.32
CA PHE A 295 -7.43 -15.57 -1.73
C PHE A 295 -8.76 -16.03 -2.35
N SER A 296 -9.26 -15.39 -3.37
CA SER A 296 -10.47 -15.85 -4.08
C SER A 296 -10.18 -16.90 -5.16
N GLY A 297 -8.93 -17.04 -5.56
CA GLY A 297 -8.51 -17.86 -6.71
C GLY A 297 -8.79 -17.21 -8.07
N GLU A 298 -9.28 -15.97 -8.11
CA GLU A 298 -9.59 -15.23 -9.34
C GLU A 298 -8.94 -13.83 -9.32
N GLY A 299 -8.27 -13.44 -10.41
CA GLY A 299 -7.69 -12.10 -10.54
C GLY A 299 -6.48 -11.84 -9.64
N GLU A 300 -5.74 -12.87 -9.26
CA GLU A 300 -4.57 -12.76 -8.36
C GLU A 300 -3.25 -12.55 -9.11
N GLU A 301 -3.25 -12.58 -10.43
CA GLU A 301 -2.06 -12.60 -11.29
C GLU A 301 -1.15 -11.40 -11.05
N TRP A 302 -1.73 -10.23 -10.84
CA TRP A 302 -0.99 -9.01 -10.52
C TRP A 302 -0.18 -9.14 -9.23
N ALA A 303 -0.78 -9.77 -8.20
CA ALA A 303 -0.12 -9.92 -6.90
C ALA A 303 0.97 -11.01 -6.93
N VAL A 304 0.78 -12.07 -7.74
CA VAL A 304 1.84 -13.05 -8.02
C VAL A 304 3.01 -12.37 -8.72
N GLN A 305 2.75 -11.55 -9.74
CA GLN A 305 3.78 -10.78 -10.46
C GLN A 305 4.52 -9.81 -9.52
N VAL A 306 3.80 -9.14 -8.61
CA VAL A 306 4.40 -8.27 -7.59
C VAL A 306 5.29 -9.08 -6.65
N ALA A 307 4.83 -10.24 -6.18
CA ALA A 307 5.62 -11.10 -5.30
C ALA A 307 6.92 -11.58 -5.97
N GLU A 308 6.86 -12.00 -7.23
CA GLU A 308 8.03 -12.38 -8.01
C GLU A 308 9.01 -11.20 -8.21
N TRP A 309 8.47 -10.02 -8.54
CA TRP A 309 9.28 -8.82 -8.68
C TRP A 309 9.99 -8.46 -7.36
N MET A 310 9.29 -8.48 -6.23
CA MET A 310 9.89 -8.22 -4.92
C MET A 310 11.01 -9.23 -4.60
N LYS A 311 10.78 -10.52 -4.84
CA LYS A 311 11.78 -11.58 -4.63
C LYS A 311 13.02 -11.39 -5.51
N SER A 312 12.89 -10.83 -6.69
CA SER A 312 14.03 -10.53 -7.57
C SER A 312 14.93 -9.38 -7.10
N LYS A 313 14.54 -8.67 -6.02
CA LYS A 313 15.24 -7.50 -5.47
C LYS A 313 15.87 -7.75 -4.08
N VAL A 314 15.81 -8.98 -3.58
CA VAL A 314 16.32 -9.39 -2.26
C VAL A 314 17.68 -10.08 -2.38
#